data_b8c5c133396199fd6d40d76873b6bbb3
#
_entry.id   b8c5c133396199fd6d40d76873b6bbb3
#
_cell.length_a   1.000
_cell.length_b   1.000
_cell.length_c   1.000
_cell.angle_alpha   90.00
_cell.angle_beta   90.00
_cell.angle_gamma   90.00
#
_symmetry.space_group_name_H-M   'P 1'
#
loop_
_entity.id
_entity.type
_entity.pdbx_description
1 polymer ?
#
loop_
_entity_poly.entity_id
_entity_poly.type
_entity_poly.pdbx_seq_one_letter_code
_entity_poly.pdbx_strand_id
1 'polypeptide(L)'
;MYSNKENVNILTALLVAHGVRHAVCCPGSRNAPIVHNLNECPDIQCYPVTDERSAGFYALGISQALSQPVAVCVTSGTALLNLAPAVAEAYYQQRPLVVISADRPPQWIDQLDGQTLPQPDALGRFVRKAVTLPEVISSPPELGGVRGGLKGGTDAFVQTTSPAGTPPNSGGEWGTEAHWYCNRLVNEALLEKFGPVHINVPISEPLFDFSVAQLPEQRVISRILPDISGNTLRHIGQMFMLAKRPMFIDGQPMNPLLDEAVSLVGEDESYVPDFVLYIGGSIVSKRVKHFLRKARETWVVNATGEVTDTFMNLTHVIQGDGKVVADHVRFLCEDRPHPFVLKWEQLLSSLRQKADALSPAFSQLAAVKLFEDKLSTSNCQFSTHYANSTAIRLANSFARHPVWCNRGVNGIDGSLSTAAGFSCVTDEKVFCVIGDLSFFYDQNALWNQNLRGNFRILLLNNGRGGIFSTLPGLDQSPARDKYVAAEHHTSAEGICMQNNVVYLKAENMEELQQGLDTLLYIDSERPVLLEVFSED
;
A
#
# COMPACT_ATOMS: atom_id res chain seq x y z
N MET A 1 12.43 4.26 -28.84
CA MET A 1 11.38 3.79 -29.81
C MET A 1 10.35 3.03 -29.02
N TYR A 2 9.05 3.21 -29.29
CA TYR A 2 7.94 2.59 -28.57
C TYR A 2 7.33 1.43 -29.37
N SER A 3 6.52 0.60 -28.70
CA SER A 3 5.80 -0.50 -29.31
C SER A 3 4.87 -0.03 -30.44
N ASN A 4 4.60 -0.89 -31.42
CA ASN A 4 3.58 -0.63 -32.44
C ASN A 4 2.14 -0.83 -31.94
N LYS A 5 1.96 -1.19 -30.66
CA LYS A 5 0.63 -1.40 -30.05
C LYS A 5 0.03 -0.05 -29.62
N GLU A 6 -0.97 0.41 -30.34
CA GLU A 6 -1.54 1.74 -30.11
C GLU A 6 -2.21 1.86 -28.72
N ASN A 7 -2.93 0.83 -28.24
CA ASN A 7 -3.49 0.81 -26.90
C ASN A 7 -2.42 0.92 -25.79
N VAL A 8 -1.25 0.34 -26.01
CA VAL A 8 -0.09 0.45 -25.09
C VAL A 8 0.51 1.86 -25.12
N ASN A 9 0.59 2.49 -26.30
CA ASN A 9 1.08 3.86 -26.45
C ASN A 9 0.15 4.87 -25.79
N ILE A 10 -1.17 4.74 -25.99
CA ILE A 10 -2.20 5.55 -25.32
C ILE A 10 -2.10 5.41 -23.80
N LEU A 11 -2.01 4.16 -23.33
CA LEU A 11 -1.86 3.88 -21.89
C LEU A 11 -0.62 4.59 -21.32
N THR A 12 0.55 4.41 -21.96
CA THR A 12 1.81 5.00 -21.47
C THR A 12 1.73 6.52 -21.43
N ALA A 13 1.22 7.17 -22.48
CA ALA A 13 1.05 8.62 -22.54
C ALA A 13 0.13 9.14 -21.42
N LEU A 14 -0.99 8.45 -21.16
CA LEU A 14 -1.93 8.84 -20.11
C LEU A 14 -1.42 8.56 -18.70
N LEU A 15 -0.64 7.50 -18.47
CA LEU A 15 0.03 7.27 -17.18
C LEU A 15 0.89 8.49 -16.80
N VAL A 16 1.72 8.95 -17.74
CA VAL A 16 2.54 10.15 -17.54
C VAL A 16 1.68 11.39 -17.27
N ALA A 17 0.64 11.60 -18.08
CA ALA A 17 -0.25 12.76 -17.97
C ALA A 17 -1.02 12.80 -16.64
N HIS A 18 -1.34 11.63 -16.05
CA HIS A 18 -1.97 11.51 -14.74
C HIS A 18 -0.99 11.46 -13.56
N GLY A 19 0.31 11.69 -13.80
CA GLY A 19 1.31 11.81 -12.75
C GLY A 19 1.90 10.48 -12.26
N VAL A 20 1.71 9.38 -12.97
CA VAL A 20 2.45 8.14 -12.71
C VAL A 20 3.89 8.32 -13.15
N ARG A 21 4.82 8.21 -12.21
CA ARG A 21 6.28 8.39 -12.44
C ARG A 21 7.09 7.15 -12.08
N HIS A 22 6.48 6.16 -11.47
CA HIS A 22 7.13 4.95 -11.00
C HIS A 22 6.32 3.73 -11.42
N ALA A 23 7.01 2.70 -11.89
CA ALA A 23 6.42 1.44 -12.31
C ALA A 23 7.23 0.25 -11.81
N VAL A 24 6.59 -0.68 -11.10
CA VAL A 24 7.17 -1.98 -10.75
C VAL A 24 6.81 -2.97 -11.85
N CYS A 25 7.83 -3.57 -12.47
CA CYS A 25 7.67 -4.40 -13.65
C CYS A 25 8.06 -5.86 -13.36
N CYS A 26 7.09 -6.78 -13.55
CA CYS A 26 7.34 -8.21 -13.47
C CYS A 26 7.73 -8.78 -14.84
N PRO A 27 8.53 -9.86 -14.89
CA PRO A 27 8.92 -10.48 -16.15
C PRO A 27 7.76 -11.17 -16.85
N GLY A 28 7.82 -11.25 -18.17
CA GLY A 28 6.84 -11.96 -18.98
C GLY A 28 6.91 -11.54 -20.45
N SER A 29 6.44 -12.41 -21.35
CA SER A 29 6.42 -12.11 -22.79
C SER A 29 5.23 -11.27 -23.20
N ARG A 30 4.04 -11.55 -22.64
CA ARG A 30 2.80 -10.85 -23.03
C ARG A 30 2.81 -9.37 -22.63
N ASN A 31 3.41 -9.04 -21.49
CA ASN A 31 3.55 -7.66 -21.02
C ASN A 31 4.79 -6.94 -21.61
N ALA A 32 5.62 -7.61 -22.41
CA ALA A 32 6.84 -6.99 -22.95
C ALA A 32 6.59 -5.67 -23.70
N PRO A 33 5.54 -5.51 -24.53
CA PRO A 33 5.26 -4.23 -25.16
C PRO A 33 4.99 -3.10 -24.15
N ILE A 34 4.32 -3.42 -23.04
CA ILE A 34 4.01 -2.46 -21.96
C ILE A 34 5.31 -2.11 -21.21
N VAL A 35 6.05 -3.13 -20.74
CA VAL A 35 7.30 -2.93 -19.99
C VAL A 35 8.33 -2.18 -20.82
N HIS A 36 8.42 -2.49 -22.12
CA HIS A 36 9.28 -1.76 -23.04
C HIS A 36 8.93 -0.28 -23.08
N ASN A 37 7.64 0.05 -23.28
CA ASN A 37 7.19 1.45 -23.33
C ASN A 37 7.44 2.19 -22.02
N LEU A 38 7.18 1.53 -20.88
CA LEU A 38 7.43 2.12 -19.55
C LEU A 38 8.93 2.41 -19.35
N ASN A 39 9.81 1.48 -19.78
CA ASN A 39 11.26 1.65 -19.66
C ASN A 39 11.84 2.70 -20.61
N GLU A 40 11.31 2.80 -21.83
CA GLU A 40 11.76 3.80 -22.82
C GLU A 40 11.22 5.20 -22.50
N CYS A 41 10.18 5.31 -21.68
CA CYS A 41 9.60 6.59 -21.32
C CYS A 41 10.49 7.32 -20.29
N PRO A 42 11.07 8.49 -20.62
CA PRO A 42 12.01 9.18 -19.74
C PRO A 42 11.33 9.72 -18.45
N ASP A 43 10.00 9.81 -18.45
CA ASP A 43 9.23 10.30 -17.31
C ASP A 43 8.84 9.19 -16.31
N ILE A 44 9.19 7.93 -16.59
CA ILE A 44 8.85 6.78 -15.74
C ILE A 44 10.09 6.04 -15.30
N GLN A 45 10.30 5.93 -13.99
CA GLN A 45 11.33 5.08 -13.40
C GLN A 45 10.78 3.67 -13.18
N CYS A 46 11.44 2.67 -13.78
CA CYS A 46 11.06 1.27 -13.67
C CYS A 46 11.87 0.51 -12.61
N TYR A 47 11.21 -0.39 -11.89
CA TYR A 47 11.80 -1.27 -10.87
C TYR A 47 11.49 -2.73 -11.22
N PRO A 48 12.47 -3.53 -11.64
CA PRO A 48 12.25 -4.95 -11.92
C PRO A 48 12.08 -5.74 -10.62
N VAL A 49 10.97 -6.46 -10.48
CA VAL A 49 10.69 -7.39 -9.37
C VAL A 49 10.07 -8.65 -9.95
N THR A 50 10.66 -9.81 -9.64
CA THR A 50 10.26 -11.06 -10.29
C THR A 50 9.00 -11.68 -9.66
N ASP A 51 8.89 -11.69 -8.34
CA ASP A 51 7.71 -12.20 -7.63
C ASP A 51 6.59 -11.14 -7.66
N GLU A 52 5.48 -11.46 -8.30
CA GLU A 52 4.36 -10.51 -8.48
C GLU A 52 3.74 -10.09 -7.14
N ARG A 53 3.67 -10.97 -6.15
CA ARG A 53 3.18 -10.61 -4.82
C ARG A 53 4.07 -9.56 -4.18
N SER A 54 5.39 -9.78 -4.20
CA SER A 54 6.36 -8.79 -3.73
C SER A 54 6.26 -7.50 -4.55
N ALA A 55 6.12 -7.59 -5.88
CA ALA A 55 5.99 -6.43 -6.78
C ALA A 55 4.80 -5.53 -6.41
N GLY A 56 3.64 -6.12 -6.11
CA GLY A 56 2.47 -5.37 -5.66
C GLY A 56 2.73 -4.59 -4.36
N PHE A 57 3.39 -5.21 -3.39
CA PHE A 57 3.76 -4.55 -2.14
C PHE A 57 4.92 -3.54 -2.30
N TYR A 58 5.86 -3.78 -3.23
CA TYR A 58 6.84 -2.76 -3.62
C TYR A 58 6.17 -1.50 -4.14
N ALA A 59 5.23 -1.66 -5.07
CA ALA A 59 4.46 -0.53 -5.60
C ALA A 59 3.67 0.20 -4.50
N LEU A 60 3.12 -0.52 -3.52
CA LEU A 60 2.48 0.06 -2.34
C LEU A 60 3.47 0.89 -1.52
N GLY A 61 4.67 0.36 -1.26
CA GLY A 61 5.72 1.07 -0.51
C GLY A 61 6.17 2.35 -1.22
N ILE A 62 6.40 2.30 -2.53
CA ILE A 62 6.72 3.48 -3.33
C ILE A 62 5.58 4.52 -3.25
N SER A 63 4.31 4.07 -3.35
CA SER A 63 3.15 4.95 -3.23
C SER A 63 3.02 5.57 -1.83
N GLN A 64 3.39 4.85 -0.78
CA GLN A 64 3.43 5.38 0.59
C GLN A 64 4.48 6.48 0.73
N ALA A 65 5.70 6.26 0.22
CA ALA A 65 6.79 7.22 0.29
C ALA A 65 6.49 8.53 -0.44
N LEU A 66 5.92 8.42 -1.65
CA LEU A 66 5.75 9.57 -2.53
C LEU A 66 4.35 10.20 -2.44
N SER A 67 3.38 9.50 -1.85
CA SER A 67 1.95 9.89 -1.89
C SER A 67 1.43 10.12 -3.31
N GLN A 68 1.88 9.30 -4.26
CA GLN A 68 1.57 9.39 -5.69
C GLN A 68 1.07 8.04 -6.23
N PRO A 69 0.37 8.02 -7.39
CA PRO A 69 0.00 6.78 -8.05
C PRO A 69 1.25 6.08 -8.60
N VAL A 70 1.30 4.77 -8.38
CA VAL A 70 2.40 3.88 -8.83
C VAL A 70 1.81 2.74 -9.65
N ALA A 71 2.42 2.46 -10.80
CA ALA A 71 2.03 1.33 -11.63
C ALA A 71 2.71 0.04 -11.17
N VAL A 72 1.99 -1.09 -11.28
CA VAL A 72 2.56 -2.44 -11.22
C VAL A 72 2.10 -3.20 -12.45
N CYS A 73 3.07 -3.69 -13.25
CA CYS A 73 2.81 -4.34 -14.53
C CYS A 73 3.16 -5.82 -14.46
N VAL A 74 2.19 -6.67 -14.78
CA VAL A 74 2.32 -8.13 -14.78
C VAL A 74 1.92 -8.73 -16.13
N THR A 75 2.41 -9.94 -16.39
CA THR A 75 2.02 -10.72 -17.56
C THR A 75 0.62 -11.33 -17.37
N SER A 76 0.14 -12.08 -18.37
CA SER A 76 -1.18 -12.73 -18.32
C SER A 76 -1.21 -13.93 -17.39
N GLY A 77 -2.40 -14.35 -16.99
CA GLY A 77 -2.65 -15.55 -16.19
C GLY A 77 -2.53 -15.30 -14.70
N THR A 78 -1.98 -16.26 -13.95
CA THR A 78 -1.90 -16.24 -12.49
C THR A 78 -1.05 -15.11 -11.92
N ALA A 79 -0.21 -14.46 -12.73
CA ALA A 79 0.57 -13.28 -12.36
C ALA A 79 -0.33 -12.16 -11.79
N LEU A 80 -1.50 -11.92 -12.42
CA LEU A 80 -2.48 -10.97 -11.91
C LEU A 80 -3.02 -11.37 -10.53
N LEU A 81 -3.31 -12.66 -10.31
CA LEU A 81 -3.89 -13.14 -9.05
C LEU A 81 -2.88 -13.04 -7.90
N ASN A 82 -1.58 -13.12 -8.17
CA ASN A 82 -0.55 -12.92 -7.15
C ASN A 82 -0.49 -11.49 -6.62
N LEU A 83 -1.03 -10.50 -7.33
CA LEU A 83 -1.15 -9.13 -6.85
C LEU A 83 -2.29 -8.93 -5.84
N ALA A 84 -3.25 -9.86 -5.75
CA ALA A 84 -4.46 -9.69 -4.95
C ALA A 84 -4.22 -9.30 -3.48
N PRO A 85 -3.24 -9.85 -2.74
CA PRO A 85 -2.95 -9.43 -1.37
C PRO A 85 -2.54 -7.95 -1.28
N ALA A 86 -1.63 -7.50 -2.14
CA ALA A 86 -1.16 -6.11 -2.15
C ALA A 86 -2.27 -5.15 -2.59
N VAL A 87 -3.10 -5.54 -3.56
CA VAL A 87 -4.25 -4.76 -4.02
C VAL A 87 -5.29 -4.62 -2.91
N ALA A 88 -5.59 -5.70 -2.16
CA ALA A 88 -6.50 -5.63 -1.02
C ALA A 88 -5.95 -4.70 0.07
N GLU A 89 -4.66 -4.79 0.39
CA GLU A 89 -4.02 -3.91 1.36
C GLU A 89 -4.09 -2.44 0.91
N ALA A 90 -3.76 -2.15 -0.36
CA ALA A 90 -3.84 -0.80 -0.95
C ALA A 90 -5.27 -0.25 -0.94
N TYR A 91 -6.28 -1.10 -1.20
CA TYR A 91 -7.69 -0.71 -1.16
C TYR A 91 -8.09 -0.19 0.22
N TYR A 92 -7.79 -0.92 1.29
CA TYR A 92 -8.12 -0.53 2.65
C TYR A 92 -7.26 0.62 3.18
N GLN A 93 -6.03 0.77 2.67
CA GLN A 93 -5.19 1.95 2.93
C GLN A 93 -5.56 3.17 2.05
N GLN A 94 -6.48 3.02 1.11
CA GLN A 94 -6.85 4.06 0.13
C GLN A 94 -5.64 4.59 -0.68
N ARG A 95 -4.67 3.70 -1.02
CA ARG A 95 -3.48 4.05 -1.77
C ARG A 95 -3.67 3.85 -3.27
N PRO A 96 -3.28 4.82 -4.11
CA PRO A 96 -3.48 4.73 -5.55
C PRO A 96 -2.45 3.80 -6.21
N LEU A 97 -2.82 2.55 -6.43
CA LEU A 97 -2.08 1.61 -7.25
C LEU A 97 -2.72 1.47 -8.62
N VAL A 98 -1.92 1.49 -9.68
CA VAL A 98 -2.37 1.22 -11.05
C VAL A 98 -1.90 -0.17 -11.46
N VAL A 99 -2.77 -1.15 -11.30
CA VAL A 99 -2.51 -2.54 -11.72
C VAL A 99 -2.71 -2.63 -13.22
N ILE A 100 -1.65 -3.00 -13.93
CA ILE A 100 -1.65 -3.20 -15.38
C ILE A 100 -1.38 -4.68 -15.64
N SER A 101 -2.36 -5.40 -16.19
CA SER A 101 -2.19 -6.79 -16.61
C SER A 101 -2.24 -6.88 -18.14
N ALA A 102 -1.18 -7.42 -18.73
CA ALA A 102 -1.25 -7.84 -20.12
C ALA A 102 -2.18 -9.05 -20.24
N ASP A 103 -2.90 -9.16 -21.34
CA ASP A 103 -3.84 -10.25 -21.57
C ASP A 103 -3.74 -10.80 -22.99
N ARG A 104 -4.27 -12.00 -23.18
CA ARG A 104 -4.57 -12.55 -24.48
C ARG A 104 -5.79 -11.86 -25.08
N PRO A 105 -5.92 -11.81 -26.42
CA PRO A 105 -7.17 -11.41 -27.06
C PRO A 105 -8.35 -12.25 -26.55
N PRO A 106 -9.55 -11.68 -26.35
CA PRO A 106 -10.68 -12.34 -25.69
C PRO A 106 -11.08 -13.70 -26.29
N GLN A 107 -10.90 -13.89 -27.61
CA GLN A 107 -11.24 -15.14 -28.30
C GLN A 107 -10.37 -16.34 -27.89
N TRP A 108 -9.23 -16.12 -27.22
CA TRP A 108 -8.33 -17.18 -26.77
C TRP A 108 -8.55 -17.57 -25.29
N ILE A 109 -9.34 -16.81 -24.57
CA ILE A 109 -9.63 -17.10 -23.16
C ILE A 109 -10.52 -18.35 -23.08
N ASP A 110 -10.16 -19.24 -22.14
CA ASP A 110 -10.83 -20.55 -21.94
C ASP A 110 -10.79 -21.50 -23.16
N GLN A 111 -9.85 -21.27 -24.08
CA GLN A 111 -9.62 -22.12 -25.24
C GLN A 111 -8.38 -23.02 -25.09
N LEU A 112 -7.95 -23.31 -23.85
CA LEU A 112 -6.74 -24.09 -23.53
C LEU A 112 -5.43 -23.47 -24.04
N ASP A 113 -5.44 -22.19 -24.37
CA ASP A 113 -4.21 -21.44 -24.64
C ASP A 113 -3.42 -21.21 -23.33
N GLY A 114 -2.08 -21.24 -23.41
CA GLY A 114 -1.22 -21.14 -22.24
C GLY A 114 -1.30 -19.78 -21.53
N GLN A 115 -1.27 -19.76 -20.22
CA GLN A 115 -1.30 -18.56 -19.37
C GLN A 115 -2.53 -17.66 -19.65
N THR A 116 -3.71 -18.26 -19.76
CA THR A 116 -4.98 -17.55 -19.87
C THR A 116 -5.87 -17.80 -18.66
N LEU A 117 -6.61 -16.80 -18.27
CA LEU A 117 -7.75 -16.88 -17.37
C LEU A 117 -8.64 -15.64 -17.60
N PRO A 118 -9.91 -15.63 -17.17
CA PRO A 118 -10.75 -14.44 -17.22
C PRO A 118 -10.19 -13.35 -16.31
N GLN A 119 -9.41 -12.40 -16.86
CA GLN A 119 -8.75 -11.32 -16.11
C GLN A 119 -9.66 -10.12 -15.82
N PRO A 120 -10.61 -9.73 -16.69
CA PRO A 120 -11.57 -8.72 -16.34
C PRO A 120 -12.25 -9.04 -15.01
N ASP A 121 -12.27 -8.05 -14.10
CA ASP A 121 -12.86 -8.15 -12.76
C ASP A 121 -12.25 -9.21 -11.83
N ALA A 122 -11.11 -9.82 -12.17
CA ALA A 122 -10.47 -10.87 -11.36
C ALA A 122 -10.05 -10.40 -9.96
N LEU A 123 -9.80 -9.10 -9.77
CA LEU A 123 -9.51 -8.50 -8.46
C LEU A 123 -10.78 -8.07 -7.69
N GLY A 124 -11.95 -8.23 -8.30
CA GLY A 124 -13.26 -8.03 -7.68
C GLY A 124 -13.42 -6.66 -7.03
N ARG A 125 -13.97 -6.65 -5.82
CA ARG A 125 -14.24 -5.42 -5.08
C ARG A 125 -13.01 -4.67 -4.54
N PHE A 126 -11.81 -5.24 -4.67
CA PHE A 126 -10.59 -4.63 -4.13
C PHE A 126 -9.95 -3.62 -5.09
N VAL A 127 -10.62 -3.27 -6.18
CA VAL A 127 -10.26 -2.15 -7.04
C VAL A 127 -11.41 -1.15 -7.11
N ARG A 128 -11.09 0.14 -7.18
CA ARG A 128 -12.09 1.21 -7.33
C ARG A 128 -12.69 1.23 -8.72
N LYS A 129 -11.88 0.84 -9.71
CA LYS A 129 -12.29 0.72 -11.11
C LYS A 129 -11.48 -0.39 -11.79
N ALA A 130 -12.17 -1.20 -12.58
CA ALA A 130 -11.56 -2.13 -13.53
C ALA A 130 -11.97 -1.75 -14.94
N VAL A 131 -11.03 -1.76 -15.88
CA VAL A 131 -11.28 -1.52 -17.31
C VAL A 131 -10.48 -2.50 -18.15
N THR A 132 -11.05 -2.90 -19.29
CA THR A 132 -10.35 -3.68 -20.31
C THR A 132 -10.22 -2.83 -21.56
N LEU A 133 -8.98 -2.61 -22.01
CA LEU A 133 -8.72 -1.77 -23.17
C LEU A 133 -9.06 -2.53 -24.46
N PRO A 134 -9.63 -1.85 -25.46
CA PRO A 134 -9.74 -2.43 -26.80
C PRO A 134 -8.36 -2.54 -27.45
N GLU A 135 -8.17 -3.51 -28.34
CA GLU A 135 -7.07 -3.44 -29.29
C GLU A 135 -7.41 -2.38 -30.35
N VAL A 136 -6.57 -1.38 -30.48
CA VAL A 136 -6.71 -0.36 -31.51
C VAL A 136 -5.90 -0.81 -32.73
N ILE A 137 -6.59 -1.23 -33.78
CA ILE A 137 -5.97 -1.62 -35.03
C ILE A 137 -5.92 -0.37 -35.90
N SER A 138 -4.75 0.19 -36.12
CA SER A 138 -4.54 1.21 -37.14
C SER A 138 -4.86 0.58 -38.50
N SER A 139 -5.87 1.09 -39.21
CA SER A 139 -6.14 0.65 -40.58
C SER A 139 -4.88 0.81 -41.41
N PRO A 140 -4.48 -0.17 -42.24
CA PRO A 140 -3.41 0.03 -43.19
C PRO A 140 -3.75 1.24 -44.07
N PRO A 141 -2.76 2.06 -44.50
CA PRO A 141 -3.03 3.13 -45.44
C PRO A 141 -3.77 2.56 -46.66
N GLU A 142 -4.90 3.16 -47.01
CA GLU A 142 -5.69 2.75 -48.17
C GLU A 142 -4.78 2.66 -49.40
N LEU A 143 -4.46 1.46 -49.82
CA LEU A 143 -3.93 1.22 -51.17
C LEU A 143 -5.02 1.63 -52.14
N GLY A 144 -4.79 2.74 -52.81
CA GLY A 144 -5.68 3.36 -53.78
C GLY A 144 -6.36 2.34 -54.71
N GLY A 145 -7.64 2.53 -54.84
CA GLY A 145 -8.64 1.63 -55.40
C GLY A 145 -8.25 0.84 -56.62
N VAL A 146 -8.56 -0.46 -56.58
CA VAL A 146 -8.94 -1.23 -57.75
C VAL A 146 -10.35 -1.78 -57.49
N ARG A 147 -11.33 -1.23 -58.20
CA ARG A 147 -12.67 -1.80 -58.32
C ARG A 147 -12.57 -3.15 -59.03
N GLY A 148 -12.85 -4.21 -58.35
CA GLY A 148 -13.04 -5.53 -58.92
C GLY A 148 -14.06 -6.30 -58.07
N GLY A 149 -15.30 -6.35 -58.49
CA GLY A 149 -16.34 -7.10 -57.82
C GLY A 149 -16.11 -8.59 -57.92
N LEU A 150 -16.27 -9.31 -56.80
CA LEU A 150 -16.67 -10.72 -56.78
C LEU A 150 -17.62 -10.93 -55.61
N LYS A 151 -18.77 -11.52 -55.97
CA LYS A 151 -19.83 -11.92 -55.04
C LYS A 151 -19.44 -13.21 -54.33
N GLY A 152 -19.85 -13.33 -53.07
CA GLY A 152 -20.18 -14.58 -52.41
C GLY A 152 -19.19 -15.07 -51.38
N GLY A 153 -19.60 -15.07 -50.11
CA GLY A 153 -18.96 -15.75 -48.99
C GLY A 153 -19.44 -15.15 -47.67
N THR A 154 -20.41 -15.79 -47.07
CA THR A 154 -20.95 -15.49 -45.75
C THR A 154 -19.93 -15.90 -44.69
N ASP A 155 -19.26 -14.94 -44.08
CA ASP A 155 -18.65 -15.14 -42.78
C ASP A 155 -19.13 -14.02 -41.85
N ALA A 156 -19.86 -14.44 -40.83
CA ALA A 156 -20.46 -13.56 -39.84
C ALA A 156 -19.34 -13.03 -38.90
N PHE A 157 -18.80 -11.87 -39.23
CA PHE A 157 -18.14 -11.03 -38.27
C PHE A 157 -19.22 -10.52 -37.30
N VAL A 158 -19.07 -10.84 -36.02
CA VAL A 158 -19.86 -10.22 -34.95
C VAL A 158 -19.43 -8.76 -34.89
N GLN A 159 -20.11 -7.91 -35.64
CA GLN A 159 -20.11 -6.48 -35.38
C GLN A 159 -20.78 -6.27 -34.02
N THR A 160 -20.02 -5.83 -33.04
CA THR A 160 -20.59 -5.15 -31.88
C THR A 160 -21.33 -3.93 -32.43
N THR A 161 -22.64 -3.99 -32.45
CA THR A 161 -23.52 -2.94 -32.93
C THR A 161 -23.29 -1.68 -32.09
N SER A 162 -22.69 -0.66 -32.70
CA SER A 162 -22.76 0.71 -32.18
C SER A 162 -24.22 1.14 -32.03
N PRO A 163 -24.58 1.87 -30.97
CA PRO A 163 -25.91 2.43 -30.85
C PRO A 163 -26.22 3.29 -32.09
N ALA A 164 -27.39 3.04 -32.72
CA ALA A 164 -27.82 3.78 -33.87
C ALA A 164 -27.81 5.30 -33.59
N GLY A 165 -26.94 6.04 -34.28
CA GLY A 165 -26.89 7.51 -34.18
C GLY A 165 -25.50 8.14 -34.22
N THR A 166 -24.41 7.36 -34.29
CA THR A 166 -23.08 7.92 -34.43
C THR A 166 -22.76 8.22 -35.89
N PRO A 167 -22.39 9.48 -36.27
CA PRO A 167 -21.99 9.80 -37.63
C PRO A 167 -20.74 8.99 -38.03
N PRO A 168 -20.64 8.54 -39.31
CA PRO A 168 -19.43 7.89 -39.77
C PRO A 168 -18.25 8.89 -39.73
N ASN A 169 -17.17 8.47 -39.11
CA ASN A 169 -15.83 9.06 -39.05
C ASN A 169 -15.64 10.39 -39.83
N SER A 170 -15.91 11.49 -39.19
CA SER A 170 -15.18 12.72 -39.46
C SER A 170 -13.93 12.63 -38.61
N GLY A 171 -12.73 12.47 -39.23
CA GLY A 171 -11.46 12.47 -38.53
C GLY A 171 -11.32 13.71 -37.68
N GLY A 172 -11.76 13.60 -36.43
CA GLY A 172 -11.55 14.61 -35.43
C GLY A 172 -10.10 14.53 -34.94
N GLU A 173 -9.67 15.58 -34.33
CA GLU A 173 -8.33 15.80 -33.74
C GLU A 173 -7.82 14.68 -32.81
N TRP A 174 -8.66 13.67 -32.48
CA TRP A 174 -8.44 12.65 -31.46
C TRP A 174 -8.45 11.19 -31.97
N GLY A 175 -8.29 10.95 -33.26
CA GLY A 175 -8.16 9.59 -33.81
C GLY A 175 -9.47 8.83 -34.07
N THR A 176 -9.38 7.49 -34.21
CA THR A 176 -10.51 6.60 -34.46
C THR A 176 -11.43 6.45 -33.23
N GLU A 177 -12.63 5.90 -33.43
CA GLU A 177 -13.56 5.58 -32.32
C GLU A 177 -12.90 4.65 -31.28
N ALA A 178 -12.13 3.65 -31.73
CA ALA A 178 -11.39 2.76 -30.84
C ALA A 178 -10.30 3.51 -30.04
N HIS A 179 -9.59 4.45 -30.65
CA HIS A 179 -8.63 5.31 -29.97
C HIS A 179 -9.31 6.17 -28.91
N TRP A 180 -10.41 6.85 -29.26
CA TRP A 180 -11.21 7.64 -28.32
C TRP A 180 -11.70 6.79 -27.14
N TYR A 181 -12.18 5.57 -27.43
CA TYR A 181 -12.70 4.66 -26.40
C TYR A 181 -11.58 4.20 -25.46
N CYS A 182 -10.43 3.82 -26.00
CA CYS A 182 -9.23 3.48 -25.21
C CYS A 182 -8.80 4.64 -24.31
N ASN A 183 -8.66 5.86 -24.86
CA ASN A 183 -8.35 7.08 -24.11
C ASN A 183 -9.35 7.30 -22.96
N ARG A 184 -10.66 7.17 -23.23
CA ARG A 184 -11.71 7.36 -22.22
C ARG A 184 -11.57 6.37 -21.06
N LEU A 185 -11.35 5.08 -21.36
CA LEU A 185 -11.24 4.03 -20.33
C LEU A 185 -10.02 4.23 -19.43
N VAL A 186 -8.87 4.58 -19.99
CA VAL A 186 -7.66 4.85 -19.21
C VAL A 186 -7.86 6.07 -18.31
N ASN A 187 -8.40 7.18 -18.86
CA ASN A 187 -8.73 8.36 -18.04
C ASN A 187 -9.70 8.00 -16.91
N GLU A 188 -10.77 7.23 -17.21
CA GLU A 188 -11.77 6.83 -16.23
C GLU A 188 -11.16 6.04 -15.06
N ALA A 189 -10.22 5.14 -15.35
CA ALA A 189 -9.49 4.41 -14.31
C ALA A 189 -8.57 5.35 -13.51
N LEU A 190 -7.76 6.17 -14.17
CA LEU A 190 -6.75 7.02 -13.52
C LEU A 190 -7.33 8.23 -12.75
N LEU A 191 -8.64 8.51 -12.91
CA LEU A 191 -9.34 9.48 -12.09
C LEU A 191 -9.64 9.00 -10.67
N GLU A 192 -9.56 7.69 -10.41
CA GLU A 192 -9.74 7.12 -9.08
C GLU A 192 -8.44 7.23 -8.25
N LYS A 193 -8.44 8.13 -7.25
CA LYS A 193 -7.23 8.46 -6.47
C LYS A 193 -7.16 7.81 -5.09
N PHE A 194 -8.28 7.25 -4.61
CA PHE A 194 -8.37 6.72 -3.24
C PHE A 194 -8.48 5.20 -3.23
N GLY A 195 -7.51 4.56 -3.84
CA GLY A 195 -7.41 3.11 -3.90
C GLY A 195 -6.91 2.59 -5.24
N PRO A 196 -6.70 1.28 -5.36
CA PRO A 196 -6.17 0.66 -6.57
C PRO A 196 -7.19 0.64 -7.72
N VAL A 197 -6.66 0.64 -8.94
CA VAL A 197 -7.41 0.44 -10.18
C VAL A 197 -6.77 -0.67 -11.00
N HIS A 198 -7.55 -1.33 -11.86
CA HIS A 198 -7.08 -2.39 -12.73
C HIS A 198 -7.32 -2.02 -14.21
N ILE A 199 -6.26 -2.06 -15.00
CA ILE A 199 -6.27 -1.84 -16.44
C ILE A 199 -5.80 -3.14 -17.10
N ASN A 200 -6.74 -3.91 -17.66
CA ASN A 200 -6.47 -5.11 -18.42
C ASN A 200 -6.19 -4.74 -19.87
N VAL A 201 -5.08 -5.23 -20.43
CA VAL A 201 -4.56 -4.83 -21.74
C VAL A 201 -4.42 -6.05 -22.66
N PRO A 202 -5.44 -6.39 -23.45
CA PRO A 202 -5.33 -7.39 -24.50
C PRO A 202 -4.30 -6.98 -25.54
N ILE A 203 -3.41 -7.90 -25.93
CA ILE A 203 -2.34 -7.66 -26.91
C ILE A 203 -2.21 -8.87 -27.84
N SER A 204 -2.50 -8.65 -29.11
CA SER A 204 -2.30 -9.64 -30.18
C SER A 204 -0.82 -9.72 -30.60
N GLU A 205 -0.41 -10.85 -31.15
CA GLU A 205 0.88 -11.00 -31.80
C GLU A 205 0.92 -10.26 -33.15
N PRO A 206 2.12 -9.88 -33.63
CA PRO A 206 3.43 -10.02 -33.01
C PRO A 206 3.65 -9.04 -31.84
N LEU A 207 4.42 -9.46 -30.80
CA LEU A 207 4.60 -8.67 -29.58
C LEU A 207 5.82 -7.72 -29.65
N PHE A 208 6.82 -8.05 -30.47
CA PHE A 208 8.16 -7.45 -30.41
C PHE A 208 8.44 -6.56 -31.64
N ASP A 209 7.56 -5.59 -31.87
CA ASP A 209 7.77 -4.53 -32.87
C ASP A 209 7.79 -3.18 -32.14
N PHE A 210 8.94 -2.54 -32.15
CA PHE A 210 9.23 -1.30 -31.44
C PHE A 210 9.64 -0.20 -32.42
N SER A 211 8.73 0.15 -33.31
CA SER A 211 8.97 1.03 -34.47
C SER A 211 8.40 2.44 -34.32
N VAL A 212 7.63 2.73 -33.26
CA VAL A 212 6.99 4.04 -33.06
C VAL A 212 7.97 5.02 -32.43
N ALA A 213 8.19 6.19 -33.05
CA ALA A 213 9.19 7.15 -32.61
C ALA A 213 8.76 7.97 -31.38
N GLN A 214 7.45 8.26 -31.25
CA GLN A 214 6.92 9.14 -30.21
C GLN A 214 5.56 8.61 -29.72
N LEU A 215 5.30 8.81 -28.44
CA LEU A 215 3.98 8.56 -27.88
C LEU A 215 2.95 9.57 -28.46
N PRO A 216 1.71 9.14 -28.71
CA PRO A 216 0.68 10.03 -29.21
C PRO A 216 0.25 11.04 -28.14
N GLU A 217 -0.02 12.27 -28.54
CA GLU A 217 -0.71 13.23 -27.67
C GLU A 217 -2.08 12.69 -27.27
N GLN A 218 -2.43 12.88 -26.00
CA GLN A 218 -3.66 12.33 -25.45
C GLN A 218 -4.50 13.41 -24.76
N ARG A 219 -5.81 13.34 -24.97
CA ARG A 219 -6.74 14.13 -24.19
C ARG A 219 -6.75 13.63 -22.76
N VAL A 220 -6.48 14.52 -21.79
CA VAL A 220 -6.53 14.26 -20.36
C VAL A 220 -7.86 14.74 -19.79
N ILE A 221 -8.52 13.89 -19.03
CA ILE A 221 -9.73 14.24 -18.27
C ILE A 221 -9.30 14.45 -16.82
N SER A 222 -9.71 15.58 -16.22
CA SER A 222 -9.45 15.89 -14.82
C SER A 222 -10.76 15.91 -14.02
N ARG A 223 -10.68 15.57 -12.73
CA ARG A 223 -11.79 15.68 -11.78
C ARG A 223 -11.47 16.75 -10.76
N ILE A 224 -12.36 17.72 -10.59
CA ILE A 224 -12.28 18.71 -9.52
C ILE A 224 -13.02 18.14 -8.31
N LEU A 225 -12.29 17.95 -7.21
CA LEU A 225 -12.85 17.46 -5.95
C LEU A 225 -13.29 18.66 -5.09
N PRO A 226 -14.40 18.53 -4.33
CA PRO A 226 -14.80 19.56 -3.39
C PRO A 226 -13.86 19.57 -2.17
N ASP A 227 -13.52 20.76 -1.69
CA ASP A 227 -12.81 20.97 -0.43
C ASP A 227 -13.78 21.04 0.76
N ILE A 228 -13.26 20.75 1.96
CA ILE A 228 -14.02 20.98 3.20
C ILE A 228 -14.26 22.47 3.37
N SER A 229 -15.52 22.87 3.43
CA SER A 229 -15.85 24.30 3.55
C SER A 229 -15.42 24.85 4.93
N GLY A 230 -15.08 26.15 4.98
CA GLY A 230 -14.76 26.82 6.24
C GLY A 230 -15.91 26.81 7.24
N ASN A 231 -17.17 26.69 6.77
CA ASN A 231 -18.33 26.48 7.65
C ASN A 231 -18.33 25.10 8.29
N THR A 232 -18.00 24.07 7.53
CA THR A 232 -17.87 22.69 8.03
C THR A 232 -16.75 22.61 9.07
N LEU A 233 -15.58 23.19 8.79
CA LEU A 233 -14.47 23.23 9.75
C LEU A 233 -14.84 23.94 11.05
N ARG A 234 -15.49 25.10 10.96
CA ARG A 234 -15.99 25.81 12.16
C ARG A 234 -16.99 24.98 12.94
N HIS A 235 -17.89 24.28 12.26
CA HIS A 235 -18.87 23.41 12.93
C HIS A 235 -18.20 22.25 13.66
N ILE A 236 -17.25 21.56 13.03
CA ILE A 236 -16.45 20.51 13.66
C ILE A 236 -15.75 21.05 14.91
N GLY A 237 -15.03 22.18 14.77
CA GLY A 237 -14.34 22.81 15.90
C GLY A 237 -15.28 23.20 17.04
N GLN A 238 -16.44 23.77 16.74
CA GLN A 238 -17.45 24.10 17.75
C GLN A 238 -17.95 22.86 18.50
N MET A 239 -18.28 21.79 17.78
CA MET A 239 -18.75 20.54 18.39
C MET A 239 -17.67 19.93 19.30
N PHE A 240 -16.43 19.93 18.86
CA PHE A 240 -15.30 19.44 19.65
C PHE A 240 -15.11 20.26 20.92
N MET A 241 -15.08 21.58 20.82
CA MET A 241 -14.84 22.47 21.96
C MET A 241 -16.02 22.58 22.94
N LEU A 242 -17.27 22.32 22.49
CA LEU A 242 -18.46 22.32 23.33
C LEU A 242 -18.73 20.97 24.01
N ALA A 243 -18.17 19.88 23.53
CA ALA A 243 -18.26 18.58 24.18
C ALA A 243 -17.64 18.65 25.58
N LYS A 244 -18.19 17.91 26.53
CA LYS A 244 -17.65 17.89 27.91
C LYS A 244 -16.35 17.08 27.99
N ARG A 245 -16.24 16.04 27.17
CA ARG A 245 -15.13 15.08 27.14
C ARG A 245 -14.75 14.73 25.69
N PRO A 246 -14.24 15.71 24.91
CA PRO A 246 -13.86 15.46 23.53
C PRO A 246 -12.57 14.65 23.43
N MET A 247 -12.50 13.73 22.48
CA MET A 247 -11.29 13.00 22.15
C MET A 247 -11.05 13.03 20.64
N PHE A 248 -9.83 13.36 20.26
CA PHE A 248 -9.37 13.30 18.88
C PHE A 248 -8.54 12.04 18.70
N ILE A 249 -8.87 11.21 17.73
CA ILE A 249 -8.15 9.99 17.37
C ILE A 249 -7.72 10.08 15.92
N ASP A 250 -6.41 10.13 15.70
CA ASP A 250 -5.83 9.92 14.41
C ASP A 250 -5.76 8.40 14.14
N GLY A 251 -6.37 7.95 13.06
CA GLY A 251 -6.40 6.55 12.66
C GLY A 251 -5.10 6.03 12.06
N GLN A 252 -4.00 6.78 12.17
CA GLN A 252 -2.67 6.26 11.88
C GLN A 252 -2.37 5.01 12.72
N PRO A 253 -1.50 4.10 12.28
CA PRO A 253 -1.23 2.87 13.04
C PRO A 253 -0.76 3.13 14.47
N MET A 254 -0.26 4.34 14.74
CA MET A 254 0.32 4.72 16.01
C MET A 254 -0.62 5.61 16.85
N ASN A 255 -0.98 5.07 18.00
CA ASN A 255 -1.54 5.83 19.13
C ASN A 255 -0.72 5.48 20.37
N PRO A 256 0.48 6.09 20.54
CA PRO A 256 1.46 5.64 21.51
C PRO A 256 0.91 5.63 22.94
N LEU A 257 1.10 4.50 23.65
CA LEU A 257 0.68 4.28 25.03
C LEU A 257 -0.84 4.36 25.29
N LEU A 258 -1.66 4.51 24.25
CA LEU A 258 -3.12 4.60 24.44
C LEU A 258 -3.72 3.28 24.92
N ASP A 259 -3.17 2.13 24.52
CA ASP A 259 -3.61 0.82 25.02
C ASP A 259 -3.30 0.64 26.50
N GLU A 260 -2.11 1.02 26.93
CA GLU A 260 -1.66 1.01 28.33
C GLU A 260 -2.48 1.99 29.17
N ALA A 261 -2.72 3.19 28.65
CA ALA A 261 -3.55 4.20 29.32
C ALA A 261 -4.98 3.69 29.53
N VAL A 262 -5.60 3.13 28.50
CA VAL A 262 -6.95 2.53 28.62
C VAL A 262 -6.95 1.33 29.57
N SER A 263 -5.89 0.55 29.62
CA SER A 263 -5.75 -0.54 30.61
C SER A 263 -5.69 -0.02 32.04
N LEU A 264 -5.00 1.10 32.26
CA LEU A 264 -4.81 1.70 33.58
C LEU A 264 -6.06 2.38 34.09
N VAL A 265 -6.79 3.11 33.24
CA VAL A 265 -8.04 3.79 33.66
C VAL A 265 -9.17 2.81 33.93
N GLY A 266 -9.14 1.63 33.30
CA GLY A 266 -10.11 0.56 33.55
C GLY A 266 -11.56 1.00 33.33
N GLU A 267 -12.38 1.00 34.38
CA GLU A 267 -13.79 1.37 34.37
C GLU A 267 -14.06 2.80 34.84
N ASP A 268 -13.01 3.65 35.00
CA ASP A 268 -13.19 5.04 35.41
C ASP A 268 -13.90 5.84 34.30
N GLU A 269 -15.21 6.08 34.50
CA GLU A 269 -16.04 6.82 33.56
C GLU A 269 -15.61 8.27 33.34
N SER A 270 -14.79 8.85 34.24
CA SER A 270 -14.26 10.20 34.08
C SER A 270 -13.24 10.33 32.94
N TYR A 271 -12.73 9.22 32.42
CA TYR A 271 -11.88 9.14 31.23
C TYR A 271 -12.62 8.76 29.96
N VAL A 272 -13.89 8.34 30.06
CA VAL A 272 -14.68 7.96 28.86
C VAL A 272 -15.07 9.22 28.08
N PRO A 273 -14.73 9.34 26.79
CA PRO A 273 -15.15 10.49 25.99
C PRO A 273 -16.66 10.48 25.77
N ASP A 274 -17.27 11.65 25.65
CA ASP A 274 -18.66 11.81 25.19
C ASP A 274 -18.73 12.12 23.69
N PHE A 275 -17.64 12.63 23.13
CA PHE A 275 -17.50 12.94 21.70
C PHE A 275 -16.14 12.47 21.19
N VAL A 276 -16.14 11.70 20.09
CA VAL A 276 -14.91 11.24 19.42
C VAL A 276 -14.87 11.80 18.01
N LEU A 277 -13.82 12.52 17.67
CA LEU A 277 -13.50 12.90 16.31
C LEU A 277 -12.41 11.95 15.80
N TYR A 278 -12.77 11.11 14.83
CA TYR A 278 -11.92 10.05 14.31
C TYR A 278 -11.51 10.32 12.86
N ILE A 279 -10.22 10.48 12.62
CA ILE A 279 -9.68 10.49 11.27
C ILE A 279 -9.37 9.04 10.91
N GLY A 280 -10.11 8.50 9.96
CA GLY A 280 -10.15 7.09 9.60
C GLY A 280 -8.79 6.41 9.47
N GLY A 281 -8.77 5.12 9.63
CA GLY A 281 -7.57 4.26 9.65
C GLY A 281 -7.81 3.03 10.51
N SER A 282 -6.76 2.27 10.82
CA SER A 282 -6.89 1.02 11.58
C SER A 282 -6.15 1.08 12.91
N ILE A 283 -6.89 1.32 13.99
CA ILE A 283 -6.34 1.25 15.36
C ILE A 283 -5.87 -0.18 15.68
N VAL A 284 -4.65 -0.33 16.19
CA VAL A 284 -4.02 -1.61 16.52
C VAL A 284 -4.74 -2.31 17.69
N SER A 285 -5.06 -1.55 18.75
CA SER A 285 -5.59 -2.09 19.99
C SER A 285 -7.09 -2.40 19.94
N LYS A 286 -7.44 -3.66 20.25
CA LYS A 286 -8.85 -4.06 20.47
C LYS A 286 -9.43 -3.41 21.73
N ARG A 287 -8.63 -3.23 22.79
CA ARG A 287 -9.03 -2.62 24.07
C ARG A 287 -9.44 -1.17 23.85
N VAL A 288 -8.65 -0.41 23.10
CA VAL A 288 -8.98 0.98 22.74
C VAL A 288 -10.29 1.04 21.94
N LYS A 289 -10.48 0.14 20.96
CA LYS A 289 -11.76 0.07 20.22
C LYS A 289 -12.95 -0.18 21.15
N HIS A 290 -12.84 -1.12 22.09
CA HIS A 290 -13.90 -1.40 23.07
C HIS A 290 -14.15 -0.21 24.01
N PHE A 291 -13.09 0.47 24.43
CA PHE A 291 -13.20 1.66 25.27
C PHE A 291 -13.96 2.79 24.56
N LEU A 292 -13.61 3.07 23.30
CA LEU A 292 -14.25 4.13 22.51
C LEU A 292 -15.72 3.83 22.14
N ARG A 293 -16.17 2.57 22.21
CA ARG A 293 -17.60 2.22 22.11
C ARG A 293 -18.46 2.77 23.25
N LYS A 294 -17.84 3.13 24.37
CA LYS A 294 -18.54 3.78 25.50
C LYS A 294 -18.83 5.26 25.23
N ALA A 295 -18.23 5.87 24.22
CA ALA A 295 -18.51 7.25 23.84
C ALA A 295 -19.97 7.41 23.37
N ARG A 296 -20.54 8.59 23.60
CA ARG A 296 -21.90 8.88 23.18
C ARG A 296 -22.05 8.96 21.66
N GLU A 297 -21.07 9.56 20.99
CA GLU A 297 -21.06 9.71 19.55
C GLU A 297 -19.65 9.82 18.98
N THR A 298 -19.52 9.39 17.72
CA THR A 298 -18.29 9.52 16.92
C THR A 298 -18.61 10.21 15.59
N TRP A 299 -17.75 11.14 15.20
CA TRP A 299 -17.71 11.69 13.86
C TRP A 299 -16.45 11.15 13.16
N VAL A 300 -16.61 10.62 11.95
CA VAL A 300 -15.49 10.13 11.15
C VAL A 300 -15.17 11.08 10.00
N VAL A 301 -13.89 11.30 9.77
CA VAL A 301 -13.40 12.06 8.61
C VAL A 301 -12.64 11.10 7.71
N ASN A 302 -13.02 11.02 6.44
CA ASN A 302 -12.28 10.25 5.43
C ASN A 302 -12.46 10.84 4.03
N ALA A 303 -11.51 10.57 3.14
CA ALA A 303 -11.49 11.14 1.80
C ALA A 303 -12.60 10.61 0.88
N THR A 304 -13.11 9.40 1.12
CA THR A 304 -14.10 8.73 0.26
C THR A 304 -15.54 9.01 0.65
N GLY A 305 -15.80 9.45 1.88
CA GLY A 305 -17.15 9.57 2.43
C GLY A 305 -17.80 8.21 2.80
N GLU A 306 -17.02 7.12 2.80
CA GLU A 306 -17.52 5.80 3.17
C GLU A 306 -17.91 5.74 4.65
N VAL A 307 -19.02 5.04 4.93
CA VAL A 307 -19.51 4.82 6.29
C VAL A 307 -18.71 3.69 6.93
N THR A 308 -17.87 4.03 7.91
CA THR A 308 -17.06 3.08 8.68
C THR A 308 -17.31 3.26 10.17
N ASP A 309 -18.20 2.46 10.74
CA ASP A 309 -18.58 2.53 12.15
C ASP A 309 -17.73 1.60 13.03
N THR A 310 -16.48 1.99 13.27
CA THR A 310 -15.49 1.20 14.04
C THR A 310 -15.91 1.05 15.52
N PHE A 311 -16.61 2.05 16.08
CA PHE A 311 -16.92 2.11 17.50
C PHE A 311 -18.41 1.87 17.80
N MET A 312 -19.22 1.59 16.78
CA MET A 312 -20.67 1.29 16.92
C MET A 312 -21.49 2.47 17.51
N ASN A 313 -21.01 3.70 17.30
CA ASN A 313 -21.64 4.93 17.80
C ASN A 313 -21.46 6.10 16.82
N LEU A 314 -21.25 5.80 15.52
CA LEU A 314 -21.07 6.77 14.46
C LEU A 314 -22.36 7.57 14.21
N THR A 315 -22.26 8.90 14.21
CA THR A 315 -23.37 9.81 13.92
C THR A 315 -23.14 10.66 12.67
N HIS A 316 -21.90 10.97 12.32
CA HIS A 316 -21.56 11.81 11.16
C HIS A 316 -20.36 11.26 10.38
N VAL A 317 -20.44 11.37 9.07
CA VAL A 317 -19.34 11.14 8.14
C VAL A 317 -19.02 12.44 7.44
N ILE A 318 -17.77 12.87 7.54
CA ILE A 318 -17.26 14.08 6.90
C ILE A 318 -16.35 13.63 5.76
N GLN A 319 -16.76 13.90 4.53
CA GLN A 319 -15.91 13.62 3.37
C GLN A 319 -14.91 14.74 3.17
N GLY A 320 -13.61 14.42 3.20
CA GLY A 320 -12.54 15.39 2.96
C GLY A 320 -11.20 14.96 3.52
N ASP A 321 -10.22 15.86 3.45
CA ASP A 321 -8.87 15.65 3.94
C ASP A 321 -8.84 15.70 5.47
N GLY A 322 -8.51 14.56 6.09
CA GLY A 322 -8.36 14.42 7.53
C GLY A 322 -7.28 15.32 8.12
N LYS A 323 -6.21 15.60 7.37
CA LYS A 323 -5.13 16.48 7.83
C LYS A 323 -5.62 17.91 8.06
N VAL A 324 -6.45 18.43 7.15
CA VAL A 324 -7.04 19.77 7.29
C VAL A 324 -7.87 19.88 8.58
N VAL A 325 -8.63 18.83 8.90
CA VAL A 325 -9.43 18.77 10.14
C VAL A 325 -8.53 18.64 11.36
N ALA A 326 -7.51 17.78 11.31
CA ALA A 326 -6.56 17.60 12.40
C ALA A 326 -5.84 18.91 12.76
N ASP A 327 -5.34 19.62 11.76
CA ASP A 327 -4.62 20.88 11.94
C ASP A 327 -5.55 21.96 12.52
N HIS A 328 -6.80 22.01 12.06
CA HIS A 328 -7.79 22.94 12.62
C HIS A 328 -8.10 22.66 14.10
N VAL A 329 -8.34 21.39 14.48
CA VAL A 329 -8.62 21.02 15.87
C VAL A 329 -7.38 21.26 16.76
N ARG A 330 -6.20 20.94 16.30
CA ARG A 330 -4.94 21.21 17.00
C ARG A 330 -4.78 22.69 17.30
N PHE A 331 -4.95 23.56 16.29
CA PHE A 331 -4.90 25.00 16.44
C PHE A 331 -5.89 25.51 17.51
N LEU A 332 -7.13 25.00 17.53
CA LEU A 332 -8.11 25.38 18.54
C LEU A 332 -7.71 24.95 19.96
N CYS A 333 -7.10 23.77 20.10
CA CYS A 333 -6.64 23.26 21.40
C CYS A 333 -5.40 24.00 21.91
N GLU A 334 -4.53 24.48 21.02
CA GLU A 334 -3.38 25.32 21.40
C GLU A 334 -3.83 26.69 21.93
N ASP A 335 -4.83 27.31 21.29
CA ASP A 335 -5.39 28.61 21.73
C ASP A 335 -6.19 28.46 23.04
N ARG A 336 -6.95 27.37 23.20
CA ARG A 336 -7.79 27.09 24.35
C ARG A 336 -7.73 25.63 24.76
N PRO A 337 -6.77 25.24 25.61
CA PRO A 337 -6.64 23.85 26.05
C PRO A 337 -7.91 23.33 26.74
N HIS A 338 -8.41 22.19 26.28
CA HIS A 338 -9.59 21.57 26.85
C HIS A 338 -9.24 20.73 28.11
N PRO A 339 -9.91 20.88 29.26
CA PRO A 339 -9.55 20.19 30.50
C PRO A 339 -9.49 18.66 30.39
N PHE A 340 -10.38 18.07 29.60
CA PHE A 340 -10.41 16.62 29.38
C PHE A 340 -9.23 16.15 28.53
N VAL A 341 -8.81 16.92 27.52
CA VAL A 341 -7.62 16.63 26.70
C VAL A 341 -6.39 16.70 27.59
N LEU A 342 -6.24 17.76 28.38
CA LEU A 342 -5.13 17.89 29.33
C LEU A 342 -5.03 16.72 30.33
N LYS A 343 -6.19 16.21 30.80
CA LYS A 343 -6.24 15.04 31.69
C LYS A 343 -5.61 13.80 31.03
N TRP A 344 -5.92 13.55 29.75
CA TRP A 344 -5.34 12.45 28.97
C TRP A 344 -3.86 12.68 28.70
N GLU A 345 -3.46 13.90 28.36
CA GLU A 345 -2.06 14.24 28.12
C GLU A 345 -1.19 14.02 29.37
N GLN A 346 -1.69 14.38 30.55
CA GLN A 346 -1.01 14.12 31.82
C GLN A 346 -0.83 12.61 32.08
N LEU A 347 -1.87 11.81 31.83
CA LEU A 347 -1.80 10.36 31.97
C LEU A 347 -0.79 9.75 31.00
N LEU A 348 -0.87 10.12 29.72
CA LEU A 348 0.06 9.65 28.69
C LEU A 348 1.51 10.07 28.96
N SER A 349 1.73 11.30 29.44
CA SER A 349 3.05 11.78 29.86
C SER A 349 3.62 10.96 31.02
N SER A 350 2.81 10.64 32.02
CA SER A 350 3.21 9.77 33.15
C SER A 350 3.59 8.36 32.67
N LEU A 351 2.80 7.79 31.77
CA LEU A 351 3.11 6.48 31.17
C LEU A 351 4.38 6.52 30.33
N ARG A 352 4.59 7.61 29.61
CA ARG A 352 5.81 7.82 28.81
C ARG A 352 7.05 7.79 29.72
N GLN A 353 7.04 8.51 30.83
CA GLN A 353 8.15 8.49 31.79
C GLN A 353 8.44 7.07 32.32
N LYS A 354 7.40 6.28 32.57
CA LYS A 354 7.57 4.88 32.99
C LYS A 354 8.16 4.01 31.89
N ALA A 355 7.68 4.17 30.64
CA ALA A 355 8.21 3.44 29.50
C ALA A 355 9.68 3.78 29.22
N ASP A 356 10.05 5.06 29.37
CA ASP A 356 11.43 5.52 29.20
C ASP A 356 12.37 4.92 30.26
N ALA A 357 11.90 4.80 31.49
CA ALA A 357 12.68 4.23 32.61
C ALA A 357 12.77 2.69 32.58
N LEU A 358 12.06 2.02 31.66
CA LEU A 358 12.08 0.57 31.57
C LEU A 358 13.43 0.07 31.05
N SER A 359 14.04 -0.92 31.76
CA SER A 359 15.28 -1.60 31.35
C SER A 359 15.02 -3.10 31.32
N PRO A 360 14.47 -3.63 30.22
CA PRO A 360 14.13 -5.04 30.12
C PRO A 360 15.36 -5.94 29.94
N ALA A 361 15.28 -7.18 30.39
CA ALA A 361 16.22 -8.23 30.02
C ALA A 361 16.17 -8.50 28.51
N PHE A 362 17.18 -9.18 27.97
CA PHE A 362 17.26 -9.54 26.56
C PHE A 362 15.97 -10.25 26.10
N SER A 363 15.31 -9.71 25.08
CA SER A 363 13.98 -10.07 24.60
C SER A 363 13.62 -9.25 23.36
N GLN A 364 12.53 -9.60 22.65
CA GLN A 364 11.99 -8.74 21.56
C GLN A 364 11.65 -7.32 22.07
N LEU A 365 11.09 -7.25 23.27
CA LEU A 365 10.79 -5.97 23.92
C LEU A 365 12.05 -5.14 24.14
N ALA A 366 13.14 -5.77 24.62
CA ALA A 366 14.43 -5.10 24.78
C ALA A 366 15.01 -4.63 23.44
N ALA A 367 14.90 -5.45 22.39
CA ALA A 367 15.39 -5.12 21.06
C ALA A 367 14.69 -3.89 20.50
N VAL A 368 13.37 -3.84 20.55
CA VAL A 368 12.60 -2.68 20.04
C VAL A 368 12.81 -1.45 20.94
N LYS A 369 12.80 -1.61 22.26
CA LYS A 369 13.05 -0.50 23.19
C LYS A 369 14.42 0.15 22.93
N LEU A 370 15.48 -0.65 22.86
CA LEU A 370 16.83 -0.15 22.63
C LEU A 370 16.98 0.48 21.23
N PHE A 371 16.35 -0.12 20.21
CA PHE A 371 16.29 0.44 18.86
C PHE A 371 15.65 1.84 18.86
N GLU A 372 14.49 1.99 19.47
CA GLU A 372 13.76 3.26 19.55
C GLU A 372 14.51 4.32 20.39
N ASP A 373 15.15 3.90 21.49
CA ASP A 373 15.99 4.81 22.30
C ASP A 373 17.16 5.36 21.48
N LYS A 374 17.85 4.50 20.72
CA LYS A 374 18.96 4.92 19.86
C LYS A 374 18.46 5.80 18.69
N LEU A 375 17.31 5.49 18.08
CA LEU A 375 16.71 6.34 17.04
C LEU A 375 16.35 7.72 17.57
N SER A 376 15.81 7.83 18.78
CA SER A 376 15.39 9.10 19.38
C SER A 376 16.56 10.07 19.63
N THR A 377 17.79 9.56 19.71
CA THR A 377 19.02 10.34 19.88
C THR A 377 19.82 10.49 18.58
N SER A 378 19.37 9.86 17.49
CA SER A 378 20.02 9.90 16.19
C SER A 378 19.75 11.22 15.47
N ASN A 379 20.75 11.75 14.78
CA ASN A 379 20.62 12.92 13.90
C ASN A 379 20.37 12.53 12.43
N CYS A 380 20.23 11.24 12.11
CA CYS A 380 19.94 10.82 10.73
C CYS A 380 18.46 10.98 10.40
N GLN A 381 18.18 11.27 9.12
CA GLN A 381 16.83 11.18 8.60
C GLN A 381 16.48 9.71 8.38
N PHE A 382 15.29 9.32 8.80
CA PHE A 382 14.85 7.93 8.72
C PHE A 382 13.33 7.80 8.57
N SER A 383 12.92 6.65 8.05
CA SER A 383 11.55 6.16 8.07
C SER A 383 11.52 4.76 8.67
N THR A 384 10.46 4.44 9.43
CA THR A 384 10.32 3.12 10.05
C THR A 384 9.06 2.42 9.57
N HIS A 385 9.21 1.16 9.23
CA HIS A 385 8.14 0.23 8.91
C HIS A 385 8.10 -0.86 9.97
N TYR A 386 6.95 -1.04 10.60
CA TYR A 386 6.73 -2.12 11.55
C TYR A 386 5.76 -3.14 10.98
N ALA A 387 6.17 -4.40 10.96
CA ALA A 387 5.27 -5.48 10.55
C ALA A 387 4.14 -5.70 11.56
N ASN A 388 3.08 -6.33 11.12
CA ASN A 388 1.94 -6.67 11.97
C ASN A 388 2.34 -7.61 13.13
N SER A 389 1.43 -7.84 14.09
CA SER A 389 1.61 -8.66 15.28
C SER A 389 2.45 -7.96 16.37
N THR A 390 3.49 -8.61 16.89
CA THR A 390 4.31 -8.12 18.02
C THR A 390 5.04 -6.83 17.69
N ALA A 391 5.64 -6.73 16.51
CA ALA A 391 6.45 -5.57 16.11
C ALA A 391 5.69 -4.25 16.25
N ILE A 392 4.51 -4.10 15.62
CA ILE A 392 3.71 -2.84 15.71
C ILE A 392 3.16 -2.60 17.12
N ARG A 393 2.93 -3.64 17.93
CA ARG A 393 2.48 -3.46 19.32
C ARG A 393 3.59 -2.87 20.18
N LEU A 394 4.83 -3.35 20.02
CA LEU A 394 6.00 -2.80 20.69
C LEU A 394 6.29 -1.37 20.24
N ALA A 395 6.13 -1.07 18.94
CA ALA A 395 6.22 0.29 18.43
C ALA A 395 5.25 1.24 19.17
N ASN A 396 3.99 0.82 19.39
CA ASN A 396 3.00 1.64 20.11
C ASN A 396 3.43 1.98 21.56
N SER A 397 4.27 1.16 22.18
CA SER A 397 4.79 1.46 23.52
C SER A 397 6.02 2.38 23.49
N PHE A 398 6.87 2.30 22.47
CA PHE A 398 8.19 2.94 22.50
C PHE A 398 8.44 3.99 21.43
N ALA A 399 7.88 3.87 20.21
CA ALA A 399 8.15 4.82 19.14
C ALA A 399 7.60 6.23 19.45
N ARG A 400 8.36 7.26 19.03
CA ARG A 400 8.04 8.69 19.25
C ARG A 400 7.94 9.47 17.93
N HIS A 401 7.92 8.78 16.83
CA HIS A 401 7.88 9.30 15.47
C HIS A 401 6.78 8.58 14.66
N PRO A 402 6.38 9.10 13.49
CA PRO A 402 5.46 8.42 12.61
C PRO A 402 6.01 7.05 12.18
N VAL A 403 5.14 6.05 12.11
CA VAL A 403 5.47 4.66 11.78
C VAL A 403 4.60 4.19 10.63
N TRP A 404 5.19 3.52 9.65
CA TRP A 404 4.48 2.84 8.59
C TRP A 404 4.15 1.39 8.98
N CYS A 405 2.99 0.92 8.59
CA CYS A 405 2.56 -0.47 8.82
C CYS A 405 1.45 -0.85 7.86
N ASN A 406 1.44 -2.08 7.38
CA ASN A 406 0.37 -2.62 6.53
C ASN A 406 -0.86 -2.95 7.38
N ARG A 407 -1.70 -1.92 7.65
CA ARG A 407 -2.87 -1.99 8.54
C ARG A 407 -4.20 -1.98 7.80
N GLY A 408 -4.21 -2.12 6.49
CA GLY A 408 -5.43 -2.28 5.70
C GLY A 408 -6.12 -3.60 6.00
N VAL A 409 -5.43 -4.71 5.76
CA VAL A 409 -5.91 -6.08 6.01
C VAL A 409 -5.31 -6.68 7.29
N ASN A 410 -4.14 -6.22 7.69
CA ASN A 410 -3.38 -6.71 8.86
C ASN A 410 -2.78 -8.11 8.67
N GLY A 411 -2.47 -8.52 7.45
CA GLY A 411 -1.75 -9.76 7.14
C GLY A 411 -0.30 -9.73 7.62
N ILE A 412 0.34 -10.88 7.64
CA ILE A 412 1.79 -10.99 7.88
C ILE A 412 2.60 -10.88 6.59
N ASP A 413 1.94 -10.94 5.45
CA ASP A 413 2.50 -10.84 4.11
C ASP A 413 2.85 -9.40 3.73
N GLY A 414 3.84 -9.23 2.87
CA GLY A 414 4.16 -7.99 2.19
C GLY A 414 4.78 -6.87 3.03
N SER A 415 4.98 -7.04 4.33
CA SER A 415 5.56 -5.99 5.18
C SER A 415 7.01 -5.68 4.79
N LEU A 416 7.82 -6.70 4.50
CA LEU A 416 9.20 -6.54 4.03
C LEU A 416 9.24 -5.91 2.65
N SER A 417 8.40 -6.40 1.72
CA SER A 417 8.29 -5.89 0.36
C SER A 417 7.84 -4.42 0.32
N THR A 418 6.90 -4.01 1.19
CA THR A 418 6.47 -2.62 1.28
C THR A 418 7.60 -1.71 1.75
N ALA A 419 8.32 -2.08 2.81
CA ALA A 419 9.46 -1.32 3.30
C ALA A 419 10.60 -1.26 2.26
N ALA A 420 10.84 -2.37 1.56
CA ALA A 420 11.81 -2.46 0.48
C ALA A 420 11.46 -1.51 -0.69
N GLY A 421 10.21 -1.52 -1.15
CA GLY A 421 9.73 -0.59 -2.18
C GLY A 421 9.86 0.87 -1.75
N PHE A 422 9.50 1.19 -0.51
CA PHE A 422 9.66 2.53 0.07
C PHE A 422 11.14 2.99 0.00
N SER A 423 12.08 2.10 0.35
CA SER A 423 13.52 2.42 0.36
C SER A 423 14.11 2.73 -1.01
N CYS A 424 13.47 2.29 -2.10
CA CYS A 424 13.96 2.53 -3.46
C CYS A 424 13.85 3.98 -3.91
N VAL A 425 12.99 4.78 -3.29
CA VAL A 425 12.63 6.15 -3.71
C VAL A 425 12.99 7.23 -2.69
N THR A 426 13.77 6.88 -1.68
CA THR A 426 14.29 7.83 -0.69
C THR A 426 15.76 7.57 -0.41
N ASP A 427 16.48 8.60 0.00
CA ASP A 427 17.87 8.47 0.47
C ASP A 427 17.96 8.35 2.00
N GLU A 428 16.84 8.50 2.71
CA GLU A 428 16.76 8.24 4.14
C GLU A 428 17.02 6.77 4.45
N LYS A 429 17.51 6.48 5.66
CA LYS A 429 17.55 5.10 6.15
C LYS A 429 16.14 4.60 6.42
N VAL A 430 15.78 3.49 5.79
CA VAL A 430 14.46 2.84 5.94
C VAL A 430 14.63 1.60 6.79
N PHE A 431 14.08 1.63 8.01
CA PHE A 431 14.14 0.52 8.94
C PHE A 431 12.86 -0.31 8.84
N CYS A 432 13.00 -1.62 8.67
CA CYS A 432 11.91 -2.60 8.73
C CYS A 432 12.07 -3.44 10.00
N VAL A 433 11.19 -3.26 10.98
CA VAL A 433 11.12 -4.11 12.19
C VAL A 433 10.07 -5.18 11.95
N ILE A 434 10.48 -6.43 11.92
CA ILE A 434 9.67 -7.54 11.42
C ILE A 434 9.88 -8.80 12.24
N GLY A 435 8.80 -9.56 12.47
CA GLY A 435 8.88 -10.90 13.07
C GLY A 435 9.27 -11.97 12.04
N ASP A 436 9.77 -13.09 12.53
CA ASP A 436 10.28 -14.22 11.77
C ASP A 436 9.29 -14.78 10.73
N LEU A 437 8.08 -15.14 11.14
CA LEU A 437 7.08 -15.68 10.21
C LEU A 437 6.75 -14.71 9.08
N SER A 438 6.65 -13.41 9.38
CA SER A 438 6.40 -12.39 8.37
C SER A 438 7.58 -12.24 7.42
N PHE A 439 8.82 -12.27 7.94
CA PHE A 439 10.04 -12.21 7.15
C PHE A 439 10.17 -13.40 6.19
N PHE A 440 10.08 -14.61 6.72
CA PHE A 440 10.22 -15.84 5.90
C PHE A 440 9.10 -15.97 4.88
N TYR A 441 7.89 -15.53 5.21
CA TYR A 441 6.78 -15.52 4.27
C TYR A 441 6.99 -14.52 3.11
N ASP A 442 7.70 -13.42 3.33
CA ASP A 442 7.92 -12.33 2.36
C ASP A 442 9.39 -12.20 1.91
N GLN A 443 10.20 -13.25 2.10
CA GLN A 443 11.65 -13.23 1.80
C GLN A 443 12.01 -12.87 0.36
N ASN A 444 11.09 -13.11 -0.61
CA ASN A 444 11.29 -12.75 -2.01
C ASN A 444 11.38 -11.22 -2.23
N ALA A 445 11.03 -10.42 -1.22
CA ALA A 445 11.33 -8.99 -1.19
C ALA A 445 12.82 -8.68 -1.40
N LEU A 446 13.72 -9.59 -1.04
CA LEU A 446 15.15 -9.43 -1.18
C LEU A 446 15.69 -9.92 -2.53
N TRP A 447 14.88 -10.67 -3.29
CA TRP A 447 15.28 -11.25 -4.57
C TRP A 447 15.10 -10.26 -5.73
N ASN A 448 15.90 -9.21 -5.74
CA ASN A 448 15.98 -8.22 -6.82
C ASN A 448 17.25 -7.37 -6.69
N GLN A 449 17.49 -6.46 -7.64
CA GLN A 449 18.69 -5.61 -7.69
C GLN A 449 18.42 -4.14 -7.35
N ASN A 450 17.22 -3.82 -6.80
CA ASN A 450 16.84 -2.44 -6.54
C ASN A 450 17.33 -1.93 -5.17
N LEU A 451 17.65 -2.85 -4.25
CA LEU A 451 17.93 -2.54 -2.84
C LEU A 451 19.33 -1.97 -2.65
N ARG A 452 19.42 -0.93 -1.83
CA ARG A 452 20.65 -0.22 -1.47
C ARG A 452 20.92 -0.33 0.04
N GLY A 453 22.05 0.19 0.47
CA GLY A 453 22.43 0.17 1.89
C GLY A 453 21.60 1.05 2.81
N ASN A 454 20.67 1.85 2.28
CA ASN A 454 19.71 2.56 3.10
C ASN A 454 18.58 1.66 3.64
N PHE A 455 18.40 0.45 3.11
CA PHE A 455 17.41 -0.51 3.60
C PHE A 455 17.98 -1.34 4.75
N ARG A 456 17.36 -1.28 5.92
CA ARG A 456 17.82 -1.83 7.20
C ARG A 456 16.72 -2.68 7.83
N ILE A 457 17.04 -3.89 8.26
CA ILE A 457 16.07 -4.85 8.76
C ILE A 457 16.44 -5.25 10.18
N LEU A 458 15.53 -5.05 11.13
CA LEU A 458 15.59 -5.61 12.47
C LEU A 458 14.61 -6.79 12.52
N LEU A 459 15.15 -7.99 12.47
CA LEU A 459 14.38 -9.23 12.48
C LEU A 459 14.28 -9.77 13.91
N LEU A 460 13.05 -9.85 14.41
CA LEU A 460 12.72 -10.43 15.71
C LEU A 460 12.38 -11.90 15.52
N ASN A 461 13.31 -12.79 15.84
CA ASN A 461 13.16 -14.24 15.65
C ASN A 461 13.02 -14.95 16.99
N ASN A 462 11.80 -15.38 17.32
CA ASN A 462 11.53 -16.26 18.46
C ASN A 462 11.10 -17.67 18.03
N GLY A 463 11.24 -18.00 16.77
CA GLY A 463 10.95 -19.32 16.21
C GLY A 463 9.47 -19.67 16.12
N ARG A 464 8.54 -18.69 16.28
CA ARG A 464 7.09 -18.97 16.26
C ARG A 464 6.25 -17.70 16.21
N GLY A 465 4.96 -17.85 15.97
CA GLY A 465 3.98 -16.78 16.14
C GLY A 465 3.72 -16.47 17.62
N GLY A 466 4.56 -15.63 18.25
CA GLY A 466 4.54 -15.36 19.70
C GLY A 466 3.18 -14.89 20.24
N ILE A 467 2.38 -14.16 19.44
CA ILE A 467 1.03 -13.71 19.85
C ILE A 467 0.11 -14.86 20.25
N PHE A 468 0.29 -16.05 19.70
CA PHE A 468 -0.57 -17.20 19.98
C PHE A 468 -0.34 -17.80 21.37
N SER A 469 0.81 -17.53 21.98
CA SER A 469 1.11 -17.97 23.36
C SER A 469 0.26 -17.24 24.41
N THR A 470 -0.28 -16.05 24.08
CA THR A 470 -1.05 -15.21 25.00
C THR A 470 -2.56 -15.31 24.83
N LEU A 471 -3.05 -16.13 23.88
CA LEU A 471 -4.49 -16.26 23.62
C LEU A 471 -5.14 -17.23 24.62
N PRO A 472 -6.14 -16.78 25.39
CA PRO A 472 -6.79 -17.62 26.40
C PRO A 472 -7.39 -18.90 25.77
N GLY A 473 -7.12 -20.06 26.37
CA GLY A 473 -7.65 -21.36 25.97
C GLY A 473 -6.92 -22.05 24.82
N LEU A 474 -6.02 -21.35 24.11
CA LEU A 474 -5.25 -21.97 23.04
C LEU A 474 -4.14 -22.89 23.58
N ASP A 475 -3.70 -22.66 24.80
CA ASP A 475 -2.75 -23.51 25.54
C ASP A 475 -3.25 -24.96 25.75
N GLN A 476 -4.58 -25.18 25.71
CA GLN A 476 -5.19 -26.49 25.80
C GLN A 476 -5.19 -27.27 24.47
N SER A 477 -4.85 -26.62 23.37
CA SER A 477 -4.87 -27.25 22.04
C SER A 477 -3.53 -27.90 21.70
N PRO A 478 -3.49 -29.21 21.40
CA PRO A 478 -2.27 -29.89 20.92
C PRO A 478 -1.81 -29.39 19.54
N ALA A 479 -2.65 -28.61 18.83
CA ALA A 479 -2.34 -28.02 17.55
C ALA A 479 -1.63 -26.66 17.67
N ARG A 480 -1.53 -26.08 18.88
CA ARG A 480 -1.03 -24.73 19.11
C ARG A 480 0.34 -24.51 18.49
N ASP A 481 1.33 -25.25 18.92
CA ASP A 481 2.74 -24.96 18.60
C ASP A 481 3.04 -25.29 17.13
N LYS A 482 2.68 -26.48 16.69
CA LYS A 482 2.99 -26.95 15.33
C LYS A 482 2.19 -26.26 14.21
N TYR A 483 0.89 -26.01 14.42
CA TYR A 483 0.01 -25.57 13.34
C TYR A 483 -0.43 -24.10 13.48
N VAL A 484 -0.72 -23.64 14.71
CA VAL A 484 -1.23 -22.28 14.93
C VAL A 484 -0.08 -21.30 15.11
N ALA A 485 0.88 -21.61 15.96
CA ALA A 485 2.08 -20.80 16.17
C ALA A 485 3.17 -21.05 15.11
N ALA A 486 3.06 -22.11 14.33
CA ALA A 486 3.99 -22.46 13.25
C ALA A 486 5.46 -22.48 13.71
N GLU A 487 5.74 -23.20 14.82
CA GLU A 487 7.07 -23.26 15.42
C GLU A 487 8.13 -23.75 14.42
N HIS A 488 9.31 -23.09 14.40
CA HIS A 488 10.41 -23.38 13.49
C HIS A 488 11.78 -23.03 14.09
N HIS A 489 12.86 -23.45 13.38
CA HIS A 489 14.25 -23.17 13.73
C HIS A 489 15.00 -22.51 12.56
N THR A 490 14.31 -21.75 11.73
CA THR A 490 14.86 -21.13 10.53
C THR A 490 15.62 -19.85 10.89
N SER A 491 16.78 -19.63 10.27
CA SER A 491 17.57 -18.39 10.33
C SER A 491 17.57 -17.68 8.98
N ALA A 492 17.67 -16.35 9.01
CA ALA A 492 17.78 -15.51 7.83
C ALA A 492 19.18 -15.52 7.18
N GLU A 493 20.20 -16.13 7.82
CA GLU A 493 21.59 -16.08 7.36
C GLU A 493 21.75 -16.54 5.91
N GLY A 494 21.23 -17.72 5.57
CA GLY A 494 21.33 -18.26 4.20
C GLY A 494 20.62 -17.40 3.16
N ILE A 495 19.48 -16.80 3.52
CA ILE A 495 18.73 -15.88 2.66
C ILE A 495 19.53 -14.60 2.41
N CYS A 496 20.14 -14.04 3.45
CA CYS A 496 21.00 -12.86 3.37
C CYS A 496 22.22 -13.11 2.45
N MET A 497 22.88 -14.25 2.61
CA MET A 497 24.02 -14.62 1.75
C MET A 497 23.62 -14.72 0.27
N GLN A 498 22.48 -15.34 -0.04
CA GLN A 498 22.01 -15.50 -1.42
C GLN A 498 21.61 -14.19 -2.07
N ASN A 499 21.11 -13.23 -1.30
CA ASN A 499 20.58 -11.97 -1.80
C ASN A 499 21.51 -10.77 -1.57
N ASN A 500 22.78 -11.01 -1.25
CA ASN A 500 23.78 -9.96 -1.03
C ASN A 500 23.42 -8.94 0.07
N VAL A 501 22.81 -9.42 1.17
CA VAL A 501 22.47 -8.65 2.36
C VAL A 501 23.55 -8.86 3.43
N VAL A 502 23.98 -7.81 4.12
CA VAL A 502 24.89 -7.92 5.26
C VAL A 502 24.10 -8.52 6.43
N TYR A 503 24.59 -9.64 6.96
CA TYR A 503 23.94 -10.35 8.06
C TYR A 503 24.66 -10.10 9.37
N LEU A 504 23.88 -9.77 10.41
CA LEU A 504 24.30 -9.63 11.80
C LEU A 504 23.39 -10.49 12.69
N LYS A 505 23.93 -11.01 13.78
CA LYS A 505 23.21 -11.87 14.73
C LYS A 505 23.34 -11.31 16.13
N ALA A 506 22.29 -11.46 16.96
CA ALA A 506 22.33 -11.18 18.39
C ALA A 506 21.57 -12.24 19.17
N GLU A 507 22.22 -12.84 20.17
CA GLU A 507 21.70 -13.83 21.11
C GLU A 507 21.79 -13.37 22.58
N ASN A 508 22.33 -12.16 22.79
CA ASN A 508 22.46 -11.53 24.11
C ASN A 508 22.46 -10.01 23.98
N MET A 509 22.42 -9.34 25.12
CA MET A 509 22.31 -7.86 25.18
C MET A 509 23.53 -7.15 24.60
N GLU A 510 24.73 -7.68 24.75
CA GLU A 510 25.95 -7.07 24.23
C GLU A 510 25.97 -7.11 22.69
N GLU A 511 25.68 -8.28 22.10
CA GLU A 511 25.56 -8.47 20.65
C GLU A 511 24.43 -7.61 20.07
N LEU A 512 23.30 -7.50 20.78
CA LEU A 512 22.20 -6.63 20.40
C LEU A 512 22.64 -5.16 20.33
N GLN A 513 23.37 -4.65 21.32
CA GLN A 513 23.86 -3.29 21.32
C GLN A 513 24.81 -3.03 20.15
N GLN A 514 25.78 -3.91 19.93
CA GLN A 514 26.74 -3.81 18.82
C GLN A 514 26.06 -3.92 17.45
N GLY A 515 25.12 -4.86 17.31
CA GLY A 515 24.33 -5.05 16.09
C GLY A 515 23.47 -3.83 15.76
N LEU A 516 22.81 -3.22 16.75
CA LEU A 516 22.04 -2.01 16.57
C LEU A 516 22.92 -0.80 16.22
N ASP A 517 24.11 -0.68 16.79
CA ASP A 517 25.05 0.39 16.42
C ASP A 517 25.47 0.25 14.95
N THR A 518 25.73 -0.97 14.50
CA THR A 518 26.01 -1.23 13.09
C THR A 518 24.80 -0.92 12.20
N LEU A 519 23.61 -1.40 12.59
CA LEU A 519 22.37 -1.22 11.83
C LEU A 519 22.02 0.28 11.65
N LEU A 520 22.22 1.08 12.69
CA LEU A 520 21.84 2.49 12.74
C LEU A 520 22.90 3.43 12.15
N TYR A 521 24.18 3.22 12.49
CA TYR A 521 25.21 4.24 12.31
C TYR A 521 26.24 3.90 11.23
N ILE A 522 26.44 2.61 10.92
CA ILE A 522 27.46 2.23 9.93
C ILE A 522 26.85 2.29 8.51
N ASP A 523 27.51 3.02 7.64
CA ASP A 523 27.10 3.07 6.22
C ASP A 523 27.44 1.76 5.51
N SER A 524 26.62 1.40 4.56
CA SER A 524 26.73 0.19 3.76
C SER A 524 26.25 0.44 2.34
N GLU A 525 26.86 -0.18 1.35
CA GLU A 525 26.34 -0.20 -0.02
C GLU A 525 25.21 -1.21 -0.20
N ARG A 526 25.12 -2.19 0.71
CA ARG A 526 24.15 -3.29 0.67
C ARG A 526 23.16 -3.18 1.82
N PRO A 527 21.94 -3.72 1.68
CA PRO A 527 21.03 -3.86 2.80
C PRO A 527 21.70 -4.54 4.00
N VAL A 528 21.27 -4.19 5.20
CA VAL A 528 21.80 -4.78 6.45
C VAL A 528 20.64 -5.39 7.23
N LEU A 529 20.81 -6.61 7.69
CA LEU A 529 19.86 -7.31 8.55
C LEU A 529 20.52 -7.67 9.87
N LEU A 530 19.88 -7.29 10.97
CA LEU A 530 20.18 -7.79 12.32
C LEU A 530 19.08 -8.76 12.73
N GLU A 531 19.44 -10.03 12.92
CA GLU A 531 18.54 -11.07 13.44
C GLU A 531 18.76 -11.22 14.96
N VAL A 532 17.69 -11.02 15.71
CA VAL A 532 17.69 -11.12 17.19
C VAL A 532 16.97 -12.39 17.58
N PHE A 533 17.69 -13.35 18.14
CA PHE A 533 17.15 -14.62 18.62
C PHE A 533 16.74 -14.48 20.09
N SER A 534 15.46 -14.57 20.37
CA SER A 534 14.92 -14.49 21.74
C SER A 534 13.94 -15.63 21.99
N GLU A 535 13.72 -15.98 23.25
CA GLU A 535 12.80 -17.07 23.64
C GLU A 535 11.35 -16.60 23.88
N ASP A 536 11.10 -15.28 23.90
CA ASP A 536 9.83 -14.63 24.26
C ASP A 536 8.84 -14.37 23.11
#